data_402b091da4c011560f07cdf6114b22ea
#
_entry.id   402b091da4c011560f07cdf6114b22ea
#
_cell.length_a   1.000
_cell.length_b   1.000
_cell.length_c   1.000
_cell.angle_alpha   90.00
_cell.angle_beta   90.00
_cell.angle_gamma   90.00
#
_symmetry.space_group_name_H-M   'P 1'
#
loop_
_entity.id
_entity.type
_entity.pdbx_description
1 polymer ?
#
loop_
_entity_poly.entity_id
_entity_poly.type
_entity_poly.pdbx_seq_one_letter_code
_entity_poly.pdbx_strand_id
1 'polypeptide(L)'
;MNTWIQLTLSTVLAVVLLSFMVWFIRVRPRQPQLEAVWNSDCELITTADIDDTKITFRNVRDFFWRTTKDRDESWIDEVTVDTEEIKDIWFIVDHFHSLHGLAHTYLTFEFNDGTCLSFSFEARRRVKHRYHPWDGLWRNYELYLLVALESDMTGLRTNARGNKDYMFRGITPPEKDKHMLIRMAQKANQLSEKPEWYHSLLTTCNTSIVRMVNRVTPGRVPFLWRNFLPGYTPRAALKLGLIEDWGGLETTLEKARIDLIAQQWNGEGSYSEMLRRHLPSSTVEKEQ
;
A
#
# COMPACT_ATOMS: atom_id res chain seq x y z
N MET A 1 -13.87 20.84 -43.05
CA MET A 1 -13.97 19.94 -41.89
C MET A 1 -15.44 19.52 -41.76
N ASN A 2 -15.74 18.24 -41.70
CA ASN A 2 -17.12 17.72 -41.84
C ASN A 2 -18.00 18.22 -40.67
N THR A 3 -19.18 18.77 -40.96
CA THR A 3 -20.09 19.38 -39.93
C THR A 3 -20.39 18.45 -38.76
N TRP A 4 -20.45 17.13 -39.02
CA TRP A 4 -20.62 16.09 -37.99
C TRP A 4 -19.43 16.00 -37.04
N ILE A 5 -18.19 16.16 -37.54
CA ILE A 5 -16.98 16.13 -36.70
C ILE A 5 -16.96 17.37 -35.80
N GLN A 6 -17.35 18.53 -36.32
CA GLN A 6 -17.43 19.77 -35.52
C GLN A 6 -18.48 19.68 -34.43
N LEU A 7 -19.68 19.14 -34.73
CA LEU A 7 -20.73 18.93 -33.76
C LEU A 7 -20.29 17.95 -32.65
N THR A 8 -19.66 16.83 -33.02
CA THR A 8 -19.16 15.85 -32.06
C THR A 8 -18.09 16.46 -31.13
N LEU A 9 -17.12 17.19 -31.70
CA LEU A 9 -16.08 17.86 -30.93
C LEU A 9 -16.65 18.93 -29.99
N SER A 10 -17.62 19.72 -30.46
CA SER A 10 -18.29 20.75 -29.64
C SER A 10 -19.08 20.13 -28.49
N THR A 11 -19.76 19.01 -28.74
CA THR A 11 -20.51 18.28 -27.70
C THR A 11 -19.56 17.69 -26.64
N VAL A 12 -18.47 17.07 -27.07
CA VAL A 12 -17.44 16.53 -26.16
C VAL A 12 -16.84 17.65 -25.31
N LEU A 13 -16.50 18.78 -25.95
CA LEU A 13 -15.95 19.93 -25.22
C LEU A 13 -16.95 20.48 -24.19
N ALA A 14 -18.22 20.62 -24.57
CA ALA A 14 -19.26 21.09 -23.66
C ALA A 14 -19.45 20.16 -22.46
N VAL A 15 -19.45 18.83 -22.67
CA VAL A 15 -19.50 17.82 -21.59
C VAL A 15 -18.30 17.93 -20.67
N VAL A 16 -17.10 18.09 -21.23
CA VAL A 16 -15.87 18.26 -20.45
C VAL A 16 -15.91 19.52 -19.60
N LEU A 17 -16.32 20.66 -20.20
CA LEU A 17 -16.43 21.94 -19.49
C LEU A 17 -17.50 21.87 -18.38
N LEU A 18 -18.63 21.27 -18.65
CA LEU A 18 -19.69 21.08 -17.65
C LEU A 18 -19.21 20.18 -16.50
N SER A 19 -18.55 19.08 -16.81
CA SER A 19 -17.97 18.19 -15.81
C SER A 19 -16.92 18.90 -14.94
N PHE A 20 -16.08 19.71 -15.57
CA PHE A 20 -15.09 20.54 -14.86
C PHE A 20 -15.77 21.59 -13.97
N MET A 21 -16.81 22.25 -14.45
CA MET A 21 -17.58 23.23 -13.69
C MET A 21 -18.27 22.58 -12.48
N VAL A 22 -18.91 21.41 -12.67
CA VAL A 22 -19.50 20.64 -11.57
C VAL A 22 -18.44 20.24 -10.56
N TRP A 23 -17.29 19.74 -11.03
CA TRP A 23 -16.17 19.38 -10.14
C TRP A 23 -15.68 20.59 -9.35
N PHE A 24 -15.49 21.74 -10.00
CA PHE A 24 -15.01 22.96 -9.35
C PHE A 24 -15.98 23.48 -8.29
N ILE A 25 -17.29 23.44 -8.55
CA ILE A 25 -18.33 23.97 -7.65
C ILE A 25 -18.68 22.96 -6.53
N ARG A 26 -18.77 21.66 -6.85
CA ARG A 26 -19.34 20.65 -5.95
C ARG A 26 -18.28 19.77 -5.27
N VAL A 27 -17.15 19.54 -5.92
CA VAL A 27 -16.13 18.58 -5.45
C VAL A 27 -14.94 19.29 -4.83
N ARG A 28 -14.40 20.33 -5.50
CA ARG A 28 -13.23 21.07 -4.99
C ARG A 28 -13.41 21.66 -3.59
N PRO A 29 -14.57 22.20 -3.20
CA PRO A 29 -14.77 22.77 -1.86
C PRO A 29 -14.85 21.74 -0.74
N ARG A 30 -15.05 20.44 -1.06
CA ARG A 30 -15.12 19.40 -0.03
C ARG A 30 -13.83 19.33 0.77
N GLN A 31 -13.98 19.21 2.09
CA GLN A 31 -12.85 18.99 3.00
C GLN A 31 -12.82 17.54 3.46
N PRO A 32 -11.65 16.91 3.54
CA PRO A 32 -11.52 15.57 4.10
C PRO A 32 -11.85 15.59 5.60
N GLN A 33 -12.39 14.51 6.12
CA GLN A 33 -12.88 14.41 7.48
C GLN A 33 -12.14 13.35 8.28
N LEU A 34 -11.82 13.65 9.54
CA LEU A 34 -11.33 12.65 10.49
C LEU A 34 -12.49 11.86 11.08
N GLU A 35 -13.57 12.58 11.44
CA GLU A 35 -14.74 12.00 12.10
C GLU A 35 -15.83 11.71 11.07
N ALA A 36 -16.16 10.44 10.93
CA ALA A 36 -17.28 9.93 10.17
C ALA A 36 -17.60 8.51 10.65
N VAL A 37 -18.68 7.92 10.19
CA VAL A 37 -18.97 6.51 10.46
C VAL A 37 -18.21 5.67 9.44
N TRP A 38 -17.07 5.15 9.85
CA TRP A 38 -16.16 4.37 9.02
C TRP A 38 -16.51 2.89 9.02
N ASN A 39 -16.13 2.16 7.97
CA ASN A 39 -16.15 0.70 8.00
C ASN A 39 -15.18 0.20 9.09
N SER A 40 -15.54 -0.89 9.77
CA SER A 40 -14.75 -1.42 10.88
C SER A 40 -13.31 -1.79 10.51
N ASP A 41 -13.07 -2.18 9.26
CA ASP A 41 -11.73 -2.51 8.75
C ASP A 41 -10.81 -1.28 8.55
N CYS A 42 -11.35 -0.06 8.69
CA CYS A 42 -10.60 1.20 8.63
C CYS A 42 -11.12 2.25 9.64
N GLU A 43 -11.74 1.78 10.71
CA GLU A 43 -12.36 2.65 11.72
C GLU A 43 -11.30 3.40 12.54
N LEU A 44 -10.28 2.70 13.01
CA LEU A 44 -9.22 3.30 13.79
C LEU A 44 -8.08 3.81 12.89
N ILE A 45 -7.56 4.98 13.24
CA ILE A 45 -6.39 5.56 12.60
C ILE A 45 -5.16 5.17 13.41
N THR A 46 -4.13 4.67 12.73
CA THR A 46 -2.83 4.44 13.33
C THR A 46 -2.15 5.75 13.65
N THR A 47 -1.59 5.86 14.85
CA THR A 47 -0.67 6.91 15.28
C THR A 47 0.64 6.29 15.72
N ALA A 48 1.68 7.10 15.90
CA ALA A 48 2.99 6.62 16.32
C ALA A 48 3.69 7.60 17.26
N ASP A 49 4.20 7.09 18.37
CA ASP A 49 5.16 7.79 19.21
C ASP A 49 6.57 7.44 18.75
N ILE A 50 7.41 8.43 18.49
CA ILE A 50 8.77 8.25 18.02
C ILE A 50 9.70 8.73 19.12
N ASP A 51 10.44 7.80 19.71
CA ASP A 51 11.39 8.04 20.80
C ASP A 51 12.77 7.44 20.45
N ASP A 52 13.66 8.27 19.97
CA ASP A 52 14.98 7.90 19.47
C ASP A 52 14.91 6.77 18.41
N THR A 53 15.38 5.56 18.73
CA THR A 53 15.31 4.41 17.84
C THR A 53 13.99 3.65 17.91
N LYS A 54 13.19 3.88 18.95
CA LYS A 54 11.93 3.17 19.19
C LYS A 54 10.74 3.90 18.61
N ILE A 55 9.87 3.14 17.97
CA ILE A 55 8.61 3.65 17.45
C ILE A 55 7.48 2.77 18.01
N THR A 56 6.56 3.38 18.74
CA THR A 56 5.35 2.72 19.24
C THR A 56 4.16 3.10 18.36
N PHE A 57 3.70 2.16 17.55
CA PHE A 57 2.49 2.31 16.75
C PHE A 57 1.27 1.97 17.58
N ARG A 58 0.23 2.82 17.52
CA ARG A 58 -1.07 2.60 18.16
C ARG A 58 -2.12 2.25 17.11
N ASN A 59 -3.13 1.47 17.51
CA ASN A 59 -4.20 1.01 16.65
C ASN A 59 -3.66 0.21 15.45
N VAL A 60 -2.85 -0.79 15.73
CA VAL A 60 -2.34 -1.73 14.72
C VAL A 60 -3.41 -2.79 14.46
N ARG A 61 -3.81 -2.99 13.22
CA ARG A 61 -4.85 -3.97 12.90
C ARG A 61 -4.29 -5.39 12.88
N ASP A 62 -5.08 -6.32 13.47
CA ASP A 62 -4.77 -7.75 13.53
C ASP A 62 -6.04 -8.57 13.31
N PHE A 63 -6.62 -8.49 12.13
CA PHE A 63 -7.83 -9.22 11.78
C PHE A 63 -7.50 -10.60 11.26
N PHE A 64 -8.26 -11.59 11.68
CA PHE A 64 -8.20 -12.93 11.10
C PHE A 64 -9.33 -13.12 10.09
N TRP A 65 -8.96 -13.26 8.81
CA TRP A 65 -9.89 -13.30 7.70
C TRP A 65 -10.21 -14.74 7.28
N ARG A 66 -11.44 -15.20 7.49
CA ARG A 66 -11.95 -16.44 6.90
C ARG A 66 -12.47 -16.22 5.49
N THR A 67 -13.16 -15.12 5.27
CA THR A 67 -13.61 -14.64 3.96
C THR A 67 -13.55 -13.11 3.92
N THR A 68 -13.86 -12.49 2.80
CA THR A 68 -13.95 -11.03 2.70
C THR A 68 -15.08 -10.41 3.55
N LYS A 69 -15.98 -11.22 4.10
CA LYS A 69 -17.11 -10.77 4.93
C LYS A 69 -17.10 -11.34 6.34
N ASP A 70 -16.47 -12.49 6.52
CA ASP A 70 -16.36 -13.19 7.79
C ASP A 70 -14.93 -13.11 8.29
N ARG A 71 -14.76 -12.46 9.44
CA ARG A 71 -13.46 -12.22 10.06
C ARG A 71 -13.62 -12.00 11.55
N ASP A 72 -12.58 -12.28 12.30
CA ASP A 72 -12.43 -11.84 13.68
C ASP A 72 -11.71 -10.49 13.66
N GLU A 73 -12.33 -9.48 14.26
CA GLU A 73 -11.79 -8.12 14.30
C GLU A 73 -11.00 -7.90 15.59
N SER A 74 -9.73 -7.57 15.46
CA SER A 74 -8.84 -7.24 16.55
C SER A 74 -7.97 -6.04 16.21
N TRP A 75 -7.79 -5.15 17.17
CA TRP A 75 -6.88 -4.03 17.08
C TRP A 75 -5.92 -4.11 18.27
N ILE A 76 -4.63 -4.11 17.97
CA ILE A 76 -3.58 -4.07 18.99
C ILE A 76 -3.38 -2.62 19.39
N ASP A 77 -3.55 -2.32 20.68
CA ASP A 77 -3.44 -0.95 21.18
C ASP A 77 -2.06 -0.35 20.92
N GLU A 78 -1.00 -1.12 21.18
CA GLU A 78 0.38 -0.66 21.01
C GLU A 78 1.30 -1.78 20.49
N VAL A 79 2.11 -1.46 19.48
CA VAL A 79 3.23 -2.29 19.01
C VAL A 79 4.47 -1.42 18.96
N THR A 80 5.47 -1.76 19.76
CA THR A 80 6.77 -1.04 19.78
C THR A 80 7.79 -1.82 18.98
N VAL A 81 8.48 -1.13 18.09
CA VAL A 81 9.59 -1.67 17.28
C VAL A 81 10.81 -0.78 17.42
N ASP A 82 11.99 -1.36 17.22
CA ASP A 82 13.26 -0.62 17.20
C ASP A 82 13.75 -0.48 15.76
N THR A 83 14.08 0.72 15.33
CA THR A 83 14.58 0.98 13.98
C THR A 83 15.93 0.33 13.72
N GLU A 84 16.73 0.06 14.77
CA GLU A 84 18.01 -0.65 14.68
C GLU A 84 17.81 -2.18 14.44
N GLU A 85 16.63 -2.70 14.76
CA GLU A 85 16.30 -4.10 14.64
C GLU A 85 15.56 -4.43 13.33
N ILE A 86 15.52 -3.50 12.37
CA ILE A 86 14.97 -3.79 11.04
C ILE A 86 15.89 -4.77 10.32
N LYS A 87 15.35 -5.95 10.04
CA LYS A 87 16.03 -7.02 9.29
C LYS A 87 15.90 -6.80 7.79
N ASP A 88 14.66 -6.70 7.31
CA ASP A 88 14.34 -6.52 5.90
C ASP A 88 13.11 -5.64 5.67
N ILE A 89 13.07 -4.96 4.53
CA ILE A 89 11.83 -4.39 3.98
C ILE A 89 11.39 -5.26 2.81
N TRP A 90 10.11 -5.60 2.82
CA TRP A 90 9.47 -6.36 1.77
C TRP A 90 8.50 -5.47 0.99
N PHE A 91 8.60 -5.48 -0.33
CA PHE A 91 7.67 -4.81 -1.24
C PHE A 91 6.68 -5.83 -1.79
N ILE A 92 5.39 -5.62 -1.53
CA ILE A 92 4.33 -6.54 -1.93
C ILE A 92 3.50 -5.93 -3.06
N VAL A 93 3.16 -6.78 -4.03
CA VAL A 93 2.28 -6.44 -5.16
C VAL A 93 1.15 -7.45 -5.21
N ASP A 94 -0.06 -6.99 -4.96
CA ASP A 94 -1.32 -7.75 -4.95
C ASP A 94 -2.07 -7.50 -6.25
N HIS A 95 -2.15 -8.51 -7.12
CA HIS A 95 -2.92 -8.48 -8.36
C HIS A 95 -4.37 -8.92 -8.10
N PHE A 96 -5.22 -7.96 -7.84
CA PHE A 96 -6.65 -8.16 -7.55
C PHE A 96 -7.55 -8.14 -8.79
N HIS A 97 -7.00 -7.93 -9.98
CA HIS A 97 -7.74 -7.78 -11.22
C HIS A 97 -7.07 -8.53 -12.38
N SER A 98 -7.86 -8.96 -13.38
CA SER A 98 -7.35 -9.64 -14.57
C SER A 98 -6.44 -8.76 -15.46
N LEU A 99 -6.65 -7.43 -15.43
CA LEU A 99 -5.75 -6.48 -16.09
C LEU A 99 -4.47 -6.33 -15.28
N HIS A 100 -3.36 -6.81 -15.81
CA HIS A 100 -2.06 -6.88 -15.11
C HIS A 100 -1.60 -5.53 -14.54
N GLY A 101 -1.91 -4.42 -15.18
CA GLY A 101 -1.55 -3.08 -14.67
C GLY A 101 -2.26 -2.68 -13.37
N LEU A 102 -3.42 -3.28 -13.08
CA LEU A 102 -4.21 -2.98 -11.89
C LEU A 102 -3.77 -3.89 -10.75
N ALA A 103 -3.05 -3.34 -9.81
CA ALA A 103 -2.58 -4.02 -8.62
C ALA A 103 -2.59 -3.07 -7.43
N HIS A 104 -2.51 -3.63 -6.23
CA HIS A 104 -2.26 -2.90 -5.01
C HIS A 104 -0.83 -3.12 -4.55
N THR A 105 -0.23 -2.13 -3.87
CA THR A 105 1.14 -2.25 -3.38
C THR A 105 1.24 -1.75 -1.95
N TYR A 106 2.08 -2.42 -1.16
CA TYR A 106 2.36 -2.05 0.22
C TYR A 106 3.74 -2.54 0.64
N LEU A 107 4.19 -2.10 1.80
CA LEU A 107 5.48 -2.49 2.38
C LEU A 107 5.26 -3.28 3.66
N THR A 108 6.09 -4.27 3.91
CA THR A 108 6.20 -4.94 5.21
C THR A 108 7.62 -4.77 5.74
N PHE A 109 7.74 -4.32 6.97
CA PHE A 109 8.99 -4.30 7.71
C PHE A 109 9.08 -5.56 8.55
N GLU A 110 10.15 -6.30 8.37
CA GLU A 110 10.53 -7.46 9.17
C GLU A 110 11.58 -7.06 10.18
N PHE A 111 11.38 -7.42 11.43
CA PHE A 111 12.30 -7.15 12.53
C PHE A 111 13.00 -8.44 12.98
N ASN A 112 14.15 -8.28 13.66
CA ASN A 112 14.97 -9.42 14.12
C ASN A 112 14.25 -10.32 15.14
N ASP A 113 13.29 -9.80 15.88
CA ASP A 113 12.43 -10.56 16.80
C ASP A 113 11.33 -11.37 16.11
N GLY A 114 11.22 -11.28 14.77
CA GLY A 114 10.21 -11.94 13.95
C GLY A 114 8.93 -11.13 13.78
N THR A 115 8.80 -9.95 14.39
CA THR A 115 7.68 -9.04 14.16
C THR A 115 7.66 -8.60 12.70
N CYS A 116 6.49 -8.62 12.08
CA CYS A 116 6.28 -8.18 10.70
C CYS A 116 5.11 -7.22 10.62
N LEU A 117 5.40 -5.93 10.41
CA LEU A 117 4.40 -4.87 10.27
C LEU A 117 4.26 -4.44 8.82
N SER A 118 3.04 -4.47 8.34
CA SER A 118 2.67 -4.05 6.98
C SER A 118 2.06 -2.64 6.97
N PHE A 119 2.46 -1.83 6.01
CA PHE A 119 2.07 -0.43 5.83
C PHE A 119 1.45 -0.24 4.46
N SER A 120 0.17 0.08 4.43
CA SER A 120 -0.58 0.24 3.19
C SER A 120 -1.32 1.59 3.13
N PHE A 121 -1.14 2.33 2.03
CA PHE A 121 -1.95 3.51 1.74
C PHE A 121 -3.26 3.09 1.09
N GLU A 122 -4.35 3.34 1.79
CA GLU A 122 -5.69 2.86 1.44
C GLU A 122 -6.68 4.01 1.25
N ALA A 123 -7.77 3.72 0.56
CA ALA A 123 -8.94 4.56 0.54
C ALA A 123 -9.80 4.29 1.77
N ARG A 124 -9.88 5.23 2.71
CA ARG A 124 -10.73 5.11 3.90
C ARG A 124 -12.19 5.20 3.52
N ARG A 125 -12.97 4.18 3.87
CA ARG A 125 -14.33 3.99 3.40
C ARG A 125 -15.35 4.19 4.51
N ARG A 126 -16.38 4.96 4.23
CA ARG A 126 -17.53 5.09 5.12
C ARG A 126 -18.39 3.83 5.08
N VAL A 127 -19.12 3.57 6.15
CA VAL A 127 -20.07 2.44 6.23
C VAL A 127 -20.99 2.43 5.01
N LYS A 128 -21.21 1.24 4.44
CA LYS A 128 -21.99 0.98 3.22
C LYS A 128 -21.36 1.47 1.91
N HIS A 129 -20.22 2.18 1.93
CA HIS A 129 -19.52 2.54 0.71
C HIS A 129 -18.53 1.41 0.34
N ARG A 130 -18.64 0.91 -0.88
CA ARG A 130 -17.62 0.03 -1.48
C ARG A 130 -16.62 0.87 -2.24
N TYR A 131 -15.38 0.39 -2.29
CA TYR A 131 -14.37 1.04 -3.12
C TYR A 131 -14.75 0.95 -4.60
N HIS A 132 -14.71 2.10 -5.25
CA HIS A 132 -14.80 2.20 -6.71
C HIS A 132 -13.77 3.23 -7.21
N PRO A 133 -12.93 2.90 -8.22
CA PRO A 133 -11.87 3.82 -8.67
C PRO A 133 -12.39 5.18 -9.13
N TRP A 134 -13.58 5.22 -9.74
CA TRP A 134 -14.22 6.46 -10.16
C TRP A 134 -14.50 7.42 -9.00
N ASP A 135 -14.93 6.90 -7.86
CA ASP A 135 -15.26 7.70 -6.69
C ASP A 135 -14.04 8.39 -6.09
N GLY A 136 -12.86 7.77 -6.20
CA GLY A 136 -11.61 8.37 -5.78
C GLY A 136 -11.18 9.60 -6.60
N LEU A 137 -11.70 9.78 -7.83
CA LEU A 137 -11.51 11.00 -8.62
C LEU A 137 -12.34 12.18 -8.10
N TRP A 138 -13.40 11.87 -7.34
CA TRP A 138 -14.43 12.82 -6.89
C TRP A 138 -14.37 13.16 -5.40
N ARG A 139 -13.21 12.91 -4.74
CA ARG A 139 -13.03 13.19 -3.29
C ARG A 139 -14.08 12.49 -2.42
N ASN A 140 -14.29 11.20 -2.65
CA ASN A 140 -15.21 10.39 -1.86
C ASN A 140 -14.51 9.49 -0.84
N TYR A 141 -13.16 9.48 -0.82
CA TYR A 141 -12.36 8.72 0.12
C TYR A 141 -11.25 9.59 0.71
N GLU A 142 -11.06 9.51 1.99
CA GLU A 142 -9.88 10.02 2.68
C GLU A 142 -8.71 9.07 2.50
N LEU A 143 -7.49 9.62 2.44
CA LEU A 143 -6.26 8.83 2.45
C LEU A 143 -6.04 8.24 3.83
N TYR A 144 -5.79 6.96 3.90
CA TYR A 144 -5.60 6.21 5.12
C TYR A 144 -4.28 5.44 5.04
N LEU A 145 -3.42 5.55 6.06
CA LEU A 145 -2.26 4.68 6.21
C LEU A 145 -2.63 3.60 7.22
N LEU A 146 -2.93 2.42 6.71
CA LEU A 146 -3.19 1.24 7.51
C LEU A 146 -1.86 0.62 7.93
N VAL A 147 -1.69 0.42 9.24
CA VAL A 147 -0.65 -0.43 9.81
C VAL A 147 -1.31 -1.68 10.36
N ALA A 148 -0.82 -2.83 9.98
CA ALA A 148 -1.38 -4.12 10.37
C ALA A 148 -0.29 -5.18 10.51
N LEU A 149 -0.59 -6.26 11.23
CA LEU A 149 0.25 -7.46 11.15
C LEU A 149 0.21 -8.02 9.72
N GLU A 150 1.30 -8.66 9.31
CA GLU A 150 1.40 -9.23 7.96
C GLU A 150 0.36 -10.33 7.72
N SER A 151 0.01 -11.11 8.74
CA SER A 151 -1.05 -12.13 8.69
C SER A 151 -2.42 -11.55 8.35
N ASP A 152 -2.75 -10.36 8.86
CA ASP A 152 -3.96 -9.64 8.49
C ASP A 152 -3.83 -9.06 7.07
N MET A 153 -2.80 -8.24 6.85
CA MET A 153 -2.66 -7.46 5.61
C MET A 153 -2.55 -8.35 4.38
N THR A 154 -1.65 -9.32 4.44
CA THR A 154 -1.40 -10.27 3.34
C THR A 154 -2.46 -11.36 3.30
N GLY A 155 -2.87 -11.88 4.48
CA GLY A 155 -3.89 -12.93 4.57
C GLY A 155 -5.26 -12.51 4.00
N LEU A 156 -5.67 -11.27 4.18
CA LEU A 156 -6.86 -10.74 3.50
C LEU A 156 -6.78 -10.92 1.98
N ARG A 157 -5.61 -10.69 1.39
CA ARG A 157 -5.40 -10.69 -0.06
C ARG A 157 -5.23 -12.10 -0.60
N THR A 158 -4.36 -12.87 0.00
CA THR A 158 -4.01 -14.23 -0.45
C THR A 158 -5.07 -15.26 -0.08
N ASN A 159 -5.53 -15.26 1.18
CA ASN A 159 -6.41 -16.31 1.72
C ASN A 159 -7.90 -15.96 1.51
N ALA A 160 -8.34 -14.76 1.91
CA ALA A 160 -9.74 -14.39 1.86
C ALA A 160 -10.22 -13.95 0.46
N ARG A 161 -9.38 -13.22 -0.30
CA ARG A 161 -9.70 -12.76 -1.66
C ARG A 161 -9.22 -13.70 -2.75
N GLY A 162 -8.21 -14.54 -2.47
CA GLY A 162 -7.59 -15.44 -3.45
C GLY A 162 -6.83 -14.69 -4.55
N ASN A 163 -6.31 -13.53 -4.24
CA ASN A 163 -5.53 -12.72 -5.17
C ASN A 163 -4.16 -13.36 -5.42
N LYS A 164 -3.50 -12.93 -6.49
CA LYS A 164 -2.15 -13.34 -6.82
C LYS A 164 -1.16 -12.32 -6.26
N ASP A 165 -0.44 -12.70 -5.20
CA ASP A 165 0.46 -11.84 -4.47
C ASP A 165 1.93 -12.20 -4.70
N TYR A 166 2.75 -11.15 -4.83
CA TYR A 166 4.19 -11.24 -4.98
C TYR A 166 4.88 -10.45 -3.87
N MET A 167 5.90 -11.04 -3.25
CA MET A 167 6.68 -10.44 -2.18
C MET A 167 8.16 -10.37 -2.58
N PHE A 168 8.69 -9.16 -2.70
CA PHE A 168 10.05 -8.88 -3.14
C PHE A 168 10.86 -8.31 -2.00
N ARG A 169 12.09 -8.83 -1.79
CA ARG A 169 13.00 -8.27 -0.80
C ARG A 169 13.58 -6.95 -1.31
N GLY A 170 13.49 -5.91 -0.48
CA GLY A 170 14.14 -4.63 -0.73
C GLY A 170 15.66 -4.72 -0.53
N ILE A 171 16.42 -4.11 -1.42
CA ILE A 171 17.90 -4.01 -1.32
C ILE A 171 18.30 -2.55 -1.09
N THR A 172 17.93 -2.03 0.07
CA THR A 172 18.24 -0.66 0.47
C THR A 172 19.21 -0.69 1.66
N PRO A 173 20.11 0.30 1.79
CA PRO A 173 20.98 0.40 2.96
C PRO A 173 20.16 0.51 4.26
N PRO A 174 20.64 -0.08 5.39
CA PRO A 174 19.91 -0.07 6.66
C PRO A 174 19.45 1.32 7.10
N GLU A 175 20.27 2.33 6.94
CA GLU A 175 19.92 3.73 7.25
C GLU A 175 18.72 4.25 6.44
N LYS A 176 18.57 3.78 5.21
CA LYS A 176 17.38 4.15 4.38
C LYS A 176 16.13 3.42 4.86
N ASP A 177 16.30 2.18 5.33
CA ASP A 177 15.21 1.38 5.90
C ASP A 177 14.68 2.05 7.19
N LYS A 178 15.58 2.48 8.09
CA LYS A 178 15.25 3.27 9.29
C LYS A 178 14.50 4.56 8.92
N HIS A 179 15.06 5.34 8.00
CA HIS A 179 14.43 6.57 7.55
C HIS A 179 13.06 6.32 6.93
N MET A 180 12.88 5.21 6.19
CA MET A 180 11.59 4.85 5.61
C MET A 180 10.56 4.59 6.72
N LEU A 181 10.89 3.79 7.74
CA LEU A 181 9.99 3.51 8.86
C LEU A 181 9.60 4.78 9.62
N ILE A 182 10.59 5.64 9.94
CA ILE A 182 10.33 6.93 10.58
C ILE A 182 9.39 7.79 9.72
N ARG A 183 9.59 7.84 8.40
CA ARG A 183 8.71 8.60 7.50
C ARG A 183 7.30 8.03 7.43
N MET A 184 7.14 6.71 7.52
CA MET A 184 5.83 6.08 7.61
C MET A 184 5.13 6.45 8.92
N ALA A 185 5.82 6.40 10.06
CA ALA A 185 5.31 6.83 11.36
C ALA A 185 4.88 8.31 11.35
N GLN A 186 5.73 9.20 10.84
CA GLN A 186 5.41 10.63 10.68
C GLN A 186 4.20 10.85 9.77
N LYS A 187 4.05 10.04 8.71
CA LYS A 187 2.90 10.13 7.80
C LYS A 187 1.61 9.65 8.46
N ALA A 188 1.66 8.61 9.31
CA ALA A 188 0.53 8.17 10.11
C ALA A 188 0.04 9.32 11.00
N ASN A 189 0.94 9.96 11.76
CA ASN A 189 0.61 11.11 12.61
C ASN A 189 0.05 12.28 11.80
N GLN A 190 0.69 12.60 10.66
CA GLN A 190 0.18 13.67 9.79
C GLN A 190 -1.26 13.42 9.34
N LEU A 191 -1.60 12.18 8.97
CA LEU A 191 -2.95 11.83 8.51
C LEU A 191 -3.97 11.80 9.66
N SER A 192 -3.54 11.50 10.89
CA SER A 192 -4.41 11.54 12.07
C SER A 192 -4.76 12.95 12.52
N GLU A 193 -3.87 13.93 12.25
CA GLU A 193 -4.08 15.33 12.58
C GLU A 193 -4.71 16.12 11.43
N LYS A 194 -4.22 15.87 10.21
CA LYS A 194 -4.63 16.58 9.01
C LYS A 194 -4.99 15.57 7.91
N PRO A 195 -6.28 15.25 7.74
CA PRO A 195 -6.72 14.30 6.75
C PRO A 195 -6.46 14.82 5.34
N GLU A 196 -6.17 13.88 4.44
CA GLU A 196 -5.92 14.13 3.02
C GLU A 196 -6.90 13.32 2.16
N TRP A 197 -7.10 13.76 0.91
CA TRP A 197 -7.90 12.98 -0.04
C TRP A 197 -7.08 11.84 -0.66
N TYR A 198 -7.65 10.64 -0.67
CA TYR A 198 -7.24 9.60 -1.61
C TYR A 198 -7.64 10.03 -3.02
N HIS A 199 -6.80 9.77 -4.00
CA HIS A 199 -7.12 10.06 -5.39
C HIS A 199 -6.64 8.91 -6.28
N SER A 200 -7.56 8.30 -7.03
CA SER A 200 -7.33 7.07 -7.80
C SER A 200 -6.21 7.13 -8.86
N LEU A 201 -5.69 8.32 -9.15
CA LEU A 201 -4.52 8.51 -10.01
C LEU A 201 -3.34 9.13 -9.26
N LEU A 202 -3.57 10.19 -8.49
CA LEU A 202 -2.49 11.02 -7.95
C LEU A 202 -2.02 10.58 -6.56
N THR A 203 -2.91 10.03 -5.73
CA THR A 203 -2.63 9.66 -4.34
C THR A 203 -3.13 8.24 -4.08
N THR A 204 -2.56 7.28 -4.81
CA THR A 204 -2.83 5.84 -4.71
C THR A 204 -1.83 5.18 -3.75
N CYS A 205 -1.99 3.88 -3.49
CA CYS A 205 -1.02 3.08 -2.76
C CYS A 205 0.40 3.25 -3.34
N ASN A 206 0.56 3.00 -4.63
CA ASN A 206 1.87 3.02 -5.29
C ASN A 206 2.47 4.44 -5.37
N THR A 207 1.69 5.45 -5.77
CA THR A 207 2.21 6.82 -5.87
C THR A 207 2.61 7.38 -4.49
N SER A 208 1.93 6.94 -3.42
CA SER A 208 2.27 7.30 -2.04
C SER A 208 3.58 6.64 -1.62
N ILE A 209 3.79 5.36 -1.90
CA ILE A 209 5.07 4.67 -1.66
C ILE A 209 6.21 5.35 -2.44
N VAL A 210 6.02 5.61 -3.73
CA VAL A 210 7.02 6.32 -4.55
C VAL A 210 7.40 7.68 -3.94
N ARG A 211 6.42 8.43 -3.42
CA ARG A 211 6.72 9.69 -2.71
C ARG A 211 7.51 9.46 -1.44
N MET A 212 7.23 8.40 -0.67
CA MET A 212 8.02 8.07 0.53
C MET A 212 9.45 7.70 0.16
N VAL A 213 9.66 6.84 -0.84
CA VAL A 213 11.00 6.50 -1.37
C VAL A 213 11.76 7.77 -1.78
N ASN A 214 11.10 8.67 -2.52
CA ASN A 214 11.73 9.91 -2.97
C ASN A 214 11.94 10.95 -1.84
N ARG A 215 11.24 10.86 -0.72
CA ARG A 215 11.54 11.65 0.48
C ARG A 215 12.77 11.14 1.24
N VAL A 216 13.00 9.83 1.22
CA VAL A 216 14.20 9.21 1.81
C VAL A 216 15.41 9.38 0.88
N THR A 217 15.21 9.23 -0.43
CA THR A 217 16.28 9.37 -1.43
C THR A 217 15.71 10.17 -2.61
N PRO A 218 15.97 11.48 -2.67
CA PRO A 218 15.43 12.36 -3.70
C PRO A 218 15.75 11.90 -5.12
N GLY A 219 14.71 11.81 -5.96
CA GLY A 219 14.86 11.42 -7.36
C GLY A 219 15.13 9.94 -7.62
N ARG A 220 15.10 9.08 -6.59
CA ARG A 220 15.38 7.64 -6.72
C ARG A 220 14.41 6.93 -7.66
N VAL A 221 13.13 7.27 -7.59
CA VAL A 221 12.10 6.74 -8.49
C VAL A 221 11.54 7.86 -9.34
N PRO A 222 11.81 7.88 -10.66
CA PRO A 222 11.22 8.86 -11.57
C PRO A 222 9.69 8.76 -11.56
N PHE A 223 9.00 9.91 -11.50
CA PHE A 223 7.55 9.96 -11.57
C PHE A 223 7.11 9.84 -13.04
N LEU A 224 6.76 8.62 -13.44
CA LEU A 224 6.37 8.27 -14.81
C LEU A 224 4.94 7.72 -14.83
N TRP A 225 4.34 7.62 -16.01
CA TRP A 225 3.01 7.03 -16.19
C TRP A 225 2.86 5.61 -15.57
N ARG A 226 3.96 4.85 -15.49
CA ARG A 226 4.00 3.51 -14.87
C ARG A 226 3.66 3.53 -13.38
N ASN A 227 3.87 4.66 -12.70
CA ASN A 227 3.51 4.80 -11.29
C ASN A 227 1.99 4.72 -11.06
N PHE A 228 1.19 4.95 -12.12
CA PHE A 228 -0.27 4.80 -12.09
C PHE A 228 -0.74 3.35 -12.33
N LEU A 229 0.17 2.47 -12.72
CA LEU A 229 -0.09 1.06 -13.02
C LEU A 229 0.78 0.15 -12.13
N PRO A 230 0.38 -0.07 -10.88
CA PRO A 230 1.18 -0.78 -9.87
C PRO A 230 1.67 -2.16 -10.29
N GLY A 231 0.91 -2.89 -11.11
CA GLY A 231 1.29 -4.21 -11.60
C GLY A 231 2.59 -4.26 -12.42
N TYR A 232 3.06 -3.11 -12.92
CA TYR A 232 4.36 -3.01 -13.61
C TYR A 232 5.50 -2.52 -12.71
N THR A 233 5.22 -2.24 -11.44
CA THR A 233 6.22 -1.72 -10.49
C THR A 233 7.37 -2.70 -10.24
N PRO A 234 7.18 -4.04 -10.14
CA PRO A 234 8.29 -4.97 -9.93
C PRO A 234 9.38 -4.84 -10.99
N ARG A 235 8.99 -4.72 -12.26
CA ARG A 235 9.95 -4.52 -13.36
C ARG A 235 10.74 -3.22 -13.22
N ALA A 236 10.08 -2.15 -12.78
CA ALA A 236 10.73 -0.87 -12.58
C ALA A 236 11.64 -0.91 -11.33
N ALA A 237 11.17 -1.51 -10.24
CA ALA A 237 11.92 -1.66 -9.00
C ALA A 237 13.19 -2.50 -9.20
N LEU A 238 13.08 -3.63 -9.93
CA LEU A 238 14.23 -4.47 -10.28
C LEU A 238 15.26 -3.69 -11.12
N LYS A 239 14.79 -2.99 -12.16
CA LYS A 239 15.68 -2.18 -13.02
C LYS A 239 16.36 -1.04 -12.27
N LEU A 240 15.71 -0.49 -11.25
CA LEU A 240 16.27 0.56 -10.41
C LEU A 240 17.13 0.01 -9.25
N GLY A 241 17.27 -1.31 -9.10
CA GLY A 241 17.98 -1.92 -7.97
C GLY A 241 17.34 -1.55 -6.64
N LEU A 242 16.01 -1.64 -6.54
CA LEU A 242 15.24 -1.44 -5.30
C LEU A 242 14.79 -2.75 -4.67
N ILE A 243 14.71 -3.79 -5.47
CA ILE A 243 14.39 -5.16 -5.05
C ILE A 243 15.48 -6.13 -5.51
N GLU A 244 15.64 -7.23 -4.79
CA GLU A 244 16.63 -8.25 -5.06
C GLU A 244 16.35 -8.95 -6.40
N ASP A 245 17.40 -9.16 -7.20
CA ASP A 245 17.33 -9.90 -8.46
C ASP A 245 17.63 -11.38 -8.21
N TRP A 246 16.61 -12.21 -8.34
CA TRP A 246 16.72 -13.65 -8.13
C TRP A 246 16.97 -14.46 -9.42
N GLY A 247 17.46 -13.82 -10.48
CA GLY A 247 17.80 -14.43 -11.75
C GLY A 247 17.04 -13.86 -12.95
N GLY A 248 16.87 -12.55 -12.97
CA GLY A 248 16.11 -11.80 -13.96
C GLY A 248 14.62 -11.70 -13.62
N LEU A 249 13.90 -10.86 -14.37
CA LEU A 249 12.52 -10.48 -14.05
C LEU A 249 11.58 -11.69 -13.91
N GLU A 250 11.60 -12.62 -14.87
CA GLU A 250 10.67 -13.75 -14.87
C GLU A 250 10.93 -14.70 -13.70
N THR A 251 12.19 -15.04 -13.47
CA THR A 251 12.61 -15.88 -12.33
C THR A 251 12.32 -15.21 -11.00
N THR A 252 12.54 -13.88 -10.91
CA THR A 252 12.23 -13.11 -9.71
C THR A 252 10.72 -13.09 -9.44
N LEU A 253 9.89 -12.91 -10.47
CA LEU A 253 8.43 -12.98 -10.32
C LEU A 253 7.97 -14.37 -9.90
N GLU A 254 8.52 -15.44 -10.49
CA GLU A 254 8.18 -16.82 -10.13
C GLU A 254 8.49 -17.11 -8.67
N LYS A 255 9.71 -16.79 -8.22
CA LYS A 255 10.15 -17.00 -6.83
C LYS A 255 9.45 -16.11 -5.82
N ALA A 256 9.06 -14.89 -6.22
CA ALA A 256 8.36 -13.93 -5.34
C ALA A 256 6.89 -14.28 -5.08
N ARG A 257 6.33 -15.23 -5.80
CA ARG A 257 4.92 -15.58 -5.70
C ARG A 257 4.60 -16.27 -4.38
N ILE A 258 3.74 -15.67 -3.56
CA ILE A 258 3.46 -16.13 -2.20
C ILE A 258 2.03 -16.64 -1.99
N ASP A 259 1.07 -16.33 -2.88
CA ASP A 259 -0.35 -16.66 -2.68
C ASP A 259 -0.59 -18.15 -2.47
N LEU A 260 0.12 -19.03 -3.20
CA LEU A 260 -0.06 -20.48 -3.10
C LEU A 260 0.42 -21.05 -1.76
N ILE A 261 1.50 -20.50 -1.20
CA ILE A 261 1.99 -20.93 0.11
C ILE A 261 1.16 -20.29 1.23
N ALA A 262 0.79 -19.03 1.08
CA ALA A 262 -0.04 -18.32 2.04
C ALA A 262 -1.39 -19.01 2.28
N GLN A 263 -2.02 -19.52 1.23
CA GLN A 263 -3.30 -20.26 1.31
C GLN A 263 -3.20 -21.60 2.07
N GLN A 264 -2.00 -22.11 2.34
CA GLN A 264 -1.81 -23.31 3.14
C GLN A 264 -1.82 -23.03 4.65
N TRP A 265 -1.75 -21.75 5.05
CA TRP A 265 -1.79 -21.39 6.47
C TRP A 265 -3.18 -21.64 7.07
N ASN A 266 -3.21 -22.39 8.15
CA ASN A 266 -4.42 -22.81 8.85
C ASN A 266 -4.70 -22.01 10.12
N GLY A 267 -3.93 -20.95 10.40
CA GLY A 267 -4.02 -20.17 11.64
C GLY A 267 -3.02 -20.60 12.72
N GLU A 268 -2.23 -21.64 12.48
CA GLU A 268 -1.23 -22.13 13.43
C GLU A 268 0.18 -21.72 13.04
N GLY A 269 1.00 -21.35 14.02
CA GLY A 269 2.37 -20.90 13.81
C GLY A 269 2.46 -19.52 13.18
N SER A 270 3.69 -19.09 12.88
CA SER A 270 3.94 -17.78 12.29
C SER A 270 3.66 -17.78 10.79
N TYR A 271 2.65 -17.01 10.38
CA TYR A 271 2.33 -16.75 8.97
C TYR A 271 3.54 -16.16 8.23
N SER A 272 4.16 -15.15 8.82
CA SER A 272 5.29 -14.44 8.24
C SER A 272 6.52 -15.32 8.06
N GLU A 273 6.82 -16.19 9.03
CA GLU A 273 7.92 -17.13 8.93
C GLU A 273 7.68 -18.17 7.84
N MET A 274 6.45 -18.67 7.72
CA MET A 274 6.06 -19.60 6.66
C MET A 274 6.31 -19.01 5.26
N LEU A 275 5.92 -17.74 5.03
CA LEU A 275 6.18 -17.07 3.76
C LEU A 275 7.68 -16.95 3.48
N ARG A 276 8.48 -16.57 4.48
CA ARG A 276 9.92 -16.35 4.32
C ARG A 276 10.71 -17.63 4.06
N ARG A 277 10.28 -18.75 4.62
CA ARG A 277 10.88 -20.07 4.29
C ARG A 277 10.71 -20.45 2.83
N HIS A 278 9.68 -19.96 2.17
CA HIS A 278 9.42 -20.19 0.76
C HIS A 278 10.27 -19.29 -0.15
N LEU A 279 10.63 -18.10 0.32
CA LEU A 279 11.38 -17.11 -0.46
C LEU A 279 12.89 -17.41 -0.45
N PRO A 280 13.64 -16.99 -1.49
CA PRO A 280 15.09 -17.16 -1.51
C PRO A 280 15.76 -16.50 -0.32
N SER A 281 16.81 -17.13 0.20
CA SER A 281 17.71 -16.51 1.18
C SER A 281 18.38 -15.29 0.56
N SER A 282 18.69 -14.26 1.37
CA SER A 282 19.39 -13.08 0.88
C SER A 282 20.77 -13.48 0.34
N THR A 283 21.08 -13.01 -0.85
CA THR A 283 22.40 -13.10 -1.46
C THR A 283 23.18 -11.78 -1.37
N VAL A 284 22.52 -10.73 -0.88
CA VAL A 284 23.08 -9.39 -0.77
C VAL A 284 23.41 -9.12 0.69
N GLU A 285 24.70 -8.94 1.00
CA GLU A 285 25.10 -8.30 2.25
C GLU A 285 24.70 -6.83 2.17
N LYS A 286 23.84 -6.39 3.08
CA LYS A 286 23.54 -4.95 3.20
C LYS A 286 24.80 -4.29 3.74
N GLU A 287 25.51 -3.56 2.88
CA GLU A 287 26.66 -2.74 3.32
C GLU A 287 26.18 -1.79 4.44
N GLN A 288 26.90 -1.82 5.55
CA GLN A 288 26.65 -1.02 6.75
C GLN A 288 26.87 0.47 6.50
#